data_a25ee67def03529f74bd647a1f427106
#
_entry.id   a25ee67def03529f74bd647a1f427106
#
_cell.length_a   1.000
_cell.length_b   1.000
_cell.length_c   1.000
_cell.angle_alpha   90.00
_cell.angle_beta   90.00
_cell.angle_gamma   90.00
#
_symmetry.space_group_name_H-M   'P 1'
#
loop_
_entity.id
_entity.type
_entity.pdbx_description
1 polymer ?
#
loop_
_entity_poly.entity_id
_entity_poly.type
_entity_poly.pdbx_seq_one_letter_code
_entity_poly.pdbx_strand_id
1 'polypeptide(L)'
;MKGVKFIRKDERATPRKVDGEAVGLLFRSKVMEGILVELEPVTGFEGTYRHNGEEMHLVLEGAVEFTVGGETFLCQEGDILWHDSDLEHRIHNPGMAPAAYLTILAPPAMR
;
A
#
# COMPACT_ATOMS: atom_id res chain seq x y z
N MET A 1 10.14 25.32 -5.46
CA MET A 1 10.83 25.58 -4.17
C MET A 1 11.63 24.36 -3.77
N LYS A 2 12.85 24.57 -3.39
CA LYS A 2 13.73 23.50 -2.94
C LYS A 2 13.29 22.99 -1.57
N GLY A 3 13.23 21.68 -1.40
CA GLY A 3 12.83 21.07 -0.14
C GLY A 3 11.32 20.92 0.08
N VAL A 4 10.52 21.27 -0.93
CA VAL A 4 9.06 21.13 -0.87
C VAL A 4 8.54 20.56 -2.17
N LYS A 5 7.59 19.65 -2.06
CA LYS A 5 6.88 19.10 -3.22
C LYS A 5 5.39 19.14 -2.90
N PHE A 6 4.63 19.90 -3.70
CA PHE A 6 3.17 19.96 -3.57
C PHE A 6 2.56 19.30 -4.81
N ILE A 7 1.83 18.23 -4.59
CA ILE A 7 1.25 17.43 -5.66
C ILE A 7 -0.27 17.49 -5.56
N ARG A 8 -0.91 18.08 -6.57
CA ARG A 8 -2.36 18.13 -6.64
C ARG A 8 -2.91 16.77 -7.06
N LYS A 9 -4.14 16.50 -6.74
CA LYS A 9 -4.77 15.20 -7.05
C LYS A 9 -4.69 14.87 -8.53
N ASP A 10 -4.92 15.85 -9.40
CA ASP A 10 -4.90 15.66 -10.85
C ASP A 10 -3.49 15.58 -11.44
N GLU A 11 -2.48 15.84 -10.64
CA GLU A 11 -1.08 15.72 -11.03
C GLU A 11 -0.45 14.39 -10.64
N ARG A 12 -1.20 13.52 -9.94
CA ARG A 12 -0.71 12.21 -9.56
C ARG A 12 -0.42 11.35 -10.78
N ALA A 13 0.56 10.45 -10.64
CA ALA A 13 0.83 9.47 -11.69
C ALA A 13 -0.41 8.60 -11.94
N THR A 14 -0.61 8.20 -13.19
CA THR A 14 -1.70 7.29 -13.54
C THR A 14 -1.48 5.95 -12.85
N PRO A 15 -2.48 5.43 -12.12
CA PRO A 15 -2.33 4.13 -11.47
C PRO A 15 -2.09 3.01 -12.47
N ARG A 16 -1.22 2.07 -12.09
CA ARG A 16 -1.01 0.85 -12.83
C ARG A 16 -2.06 -0.17 -12.38
N LYS A 17 -2.82 -0.71 -13.33
CA LYS A 17 -3.88 -1.68 -13.03
C LYS A 17 -3.46 -3.08 -13.44
N VAL A 18 -3.59 -4.02 -12.52
CA VAL A 18 -3.31 -5.44 -12.76
C VAL A 18 -4.33 -6.27 -11.97
N ASP A 19 -5.13 -7.07 -12.67
CA ASP A 19 -6.02 -8.08 -12.05
C ASP A 19 -6.83 -7.60 -10.84
N GLY A 20 -7.56 -6.50 -10.99
CA GLY A 20 -8.44 -6.01 -9.94
C GLY A 20 -7.76 -5.13 -8.90
N GLU A 21 -6.49 -4.81 -9.08
CA GLU A 21 -5.80 -3.86 -8.21
C GLU A 21 -5.29 -2.67 -9.03
N ALA A 22 -5.32 -1.50 -8.42
CA ALA A 22 -4.76 -0.29 -8.99
C ALA A 22 -3.72 0.25 -8.03
N VAL A 23 -2.48 0.40 -8.50
CA VAL A 23 -1.37 0.87 -7.68
C VAL A 23 -0.86 2.18 -8.26
N GLY A 24 -0.98 3.25 -7.48
CA GLY A 24 -0.55 4.58 -7.89
C GLY A 24 0.55 5.14 -7.02
N LEU A 25 1.63 5.60 -7.66
CA LEU A 25 2.69 6.30 -6.95
C LEU A 25 2.20 7.71 -6.63
N LEU A 26 2.20 8.08 -5.35
CA LEU A 26 1.81 9.40 -4.90
C LEU A 26 3.00 10.35 -4.86
N PHE A 27 4.11 9.90 -4.30
CA PHE A 27 5.36 10.66 -4.27
C PHE A 27 6.53 9.73 -4.00
N ARG A 28 7.72 10.22 -4.32
CA ARG A 28 8.97 9.51 -4.00
C ARG A 28 10.06 10.54 -3.71
N SER A 29 10.81 10.28 -2.65
CA SER A 29 12.03 11.01 -2.32
C SER A 29 13.18 10.02 -2.21
N LYS A 30 14.34 10.48 -1.73
CA LYS A 30 15.49 9.59 -1.52
C LYS A 30 15.26 8.62 -0.37
N VAL A 31 14.38 8.96 0.59
CA VAL A 31 14.24 8.21 1.83
C VAL A 31 12.89 7.54 2.00
N MET A 32 11.87 7.95 1.23
CA MET A 32 10.53 7.37 1.37
C MET A 32 9.74 7.48 0.08
N GLU A 33 8.70 6.68 -0.02
CA GLU A 33 7.70 6.83 -1.06
C GLU A 33 6.31 6.51 -0.52
N GLY A 34 5.30 7.13 -1.12
CA GLY A 34 3.92 6.86 -0.80
C GLY A 34 3.19 6.30 -1.99
N ILE A 35 2.41 5.26 -1.77
CA ILE A 35 1.57 4.65 -2.80
C ILE A 35 0.14 4.54 -2.31
N LEU A 36 -0.79 4.63 -3.26
CA LEU A 36 -2.21 4.38 -3.01
C LEU A 36 -2.59 3.10 -3.74
N VAL A 37 -3.17 2.16 -3.01
CA VAL A 37 -3.60 0.89 -3.58
C VAL A 37 -5.12 0.77 -3.44
N GLU A 38 -5.77 0.43 -4.54
CA GLU A 38 -7.20 0.18 -4.58
C GLU A 38 -7.40 -1.27 -5.01
N LEU A 39 -8.22 -2.00 -4.25
CA LEU A 39 -8.48 -3.41 -4.48
C LEU A 39 -9.97 -3.63 -4.74
N GLU A 40 -10.29 -4.31 -5.84
CA GLU A 40 -11.64 -4.79 -6.08
C GLU A 40 -11.98 -5.89 -5.06
N PRO A 41 -13.28 -6.21 -4.89
CA PRO A 41 -13.67 -7.28 -3.98
C PRO A 41 -12.92 -8.60 -4.26
N VAL A 42 -12.56 -9.29 -3.20
CA VAL A 42 -11.94 -10.62 -3.23
C VAL A 42 -10.64 -10.66 -4.06
N THR A 43 -9.91 -9.56 -4.10
CA THR A 43 -8.63 -9.50 -4.81
C THR A 43 -7.49 -9.19 -3.85
N GLY A 44 -6.26 -9.43 -4.31
CA GLY A 44 -5.08 -9.14 -3.53
C GLY A 44 -3.83 -9.53 -4.29
N PHE A 45 -2.71 -9.44 -3.61
CA PHE A 45 -1.43 -9.84 -4.19
C PHE A 45 -1.24 -11.34 -4.02
N GLU A 46 -0.99 -12.02 -5.13
CA GLU A 46 -0.80 -13.47 -5.16
C GLU A 46 0.49 -13.94 -4.48
N GLY A 47 1.51 -13.11 -4.47
CA GLY A 47 2.81 -13.48 -3.94
C GLY A 47 3.05 -12.92 -2.55
N THR A 48 4.19 -13.31 -1.99
CA THR A 48 4.72 -12.70 -0.78
C THR A 48 5.88 -11.78 -1.16
N TYR A 49 6.04 -10.70 -0.42
CA TYR A 49 7.04 -9.68 -0.70
C TYR A 49 7.99 -9.55 0.47
N ARG A 50 9.26 -9.27 0.17
CA ARG A 50 10.28 -8.96 1.17
C ARG A 50 11.23 -7.94 0.58
N HIS A 51 11.56 -6.93 1.37
CA HIS A 51 12.58 -5.95 0.99
C HIS A 51 13.11 -5.28 2.25
N ASN A 52 14.23 -4.58 2.11
CA ASN A 52 14.82 -3.87 3.24
C ASN A 52 13.99 -2.65 3.60
N GLY A 53 13.99 -2.30 4.89
CA GLY A 53 13.34 -1.09 5.37
C GLY A 53 12.10 -1.38 6.19
N GLU A 54 11.23 -0.39 6.22
CA GLU A 54 9.98 -0.48 6.97
C GLU A 54 8.85 0.13 6.16
N GLU A 55 7.64 -0.23 6.51
CA GLU A 55 6.46 0.30 5.85
C GLU A 55 5.28 0.43 6.80
N MET A 56 4.40 1.37 6.47
CA MET A 56 3.19 1.64 7.22
C MET A 56 2.02 1.65 6.25
N HIS A 57 0.95 0.98 6.63
CA HIS A 57 -0.29 0.93 5.86
C HIS A 57 -1.41 1.60 6.64
N LEU A 58 -2.16 2.46 5.98
CA LEU A 58 -3.35 3.09 6.54
C LEU A 58 -4.54 2.73 5.66
N VAL A 59 -5.53 2.03 6.20
CA VAL A 59 -6.74 1.69 5.46
C VAL A 59 -7.64 2.91 5.35
N LEU A 60 -7.96 3.29 4.12
CA LEU A 60 -8.78 4.46 3.82
C LEU A 60 -10.24 4.09 3.57
N GLU A 61 -10.50 2.90 3.04
CA GLU A 61 -11.83 2.44 2.68
C GLU A 61 -11.89 0.93 2.76
N GLY A 62 -12.98 0.40 3.29
CA GLY A 62 -13.21 -1.04 3.36
C GLY A 62 -12.37 -1.72 4.41
N ALA A 63 -12.06 -2.99 4.16
CA ALA A 63 -11.24 -3.80 5.05
C ALA A 63 -10.18 -4.53 4.23
N VAL A 64 -8.98 -4.63 4.79
CA VAL A 64 -7.84 -5.28 4.12
C VAL A 64 -7.17 -6.23 5.09
N GLU A 65 -6.92 -7.45 4.61
CA GLU A 65 -6.12 -8.42 5.37
C GLU A 65 -4.66 -8.29 4.97
N PHE A 66 -3.82 -8.06 5.97
CA PHE A 66 -2.37 -8.08 5.79
C PHE A 66 -1.83 -9.30 6.51
N THR A 67 -1.12 -10.16 5.80
CA THR A 67 -0.44 -11.29 6.42
C THR A 67 1.04 -10.95 6.45
N VAL A 68 1.59 -10.81 7.65
CA VAL A 68 2.98 -10.39 7.87
C VAL A 68 3.65 -11.37 8.82
N GLY A 69 4.76 -11.95 8.39
CA GLY A 69 5.49 -12.91 9.20
C GLY A 69 4.64 -14.11 9.62
N GLY A 70 3.68 -14.51 8.80
CA GLY A 70 2.80 -15.63 9.10
C GLY A 70 1.58 -15.30 9.95
N GLU A 71 1.41 -14.05 10.36
CA GLU A 71 0.27 -13.60 11.15
C GLU A 71 -0.63 -12.70 10.31
N THR A 72 -1.94 -12.90 10.41
CA THR A 72 -2.92 -12.13 9.64
C THR A 72 -3.59 -11.07 10.50
N PHE A 73 -3.63 -9.85 9.97
CA PHE A 73 -4.25 -8.70 10.61
C PHE A 73 -5.36 -8.19 9.70
N LEU A 74 -6.60 -8.19 10.20
CA LEU A 74 -7.71 -7.57 9.48
C LEU A 74 -7.78 -6.10 9.87
N CYS A 75 -7.40 -5.24 8.96
CA CYS A 75 -7.41 -3.80 9.18
C CYS A 75 -8.64 -3.18 8.54
N GLN A 76 -9.34 -2.35 9.30
CA GLN A 76 -10.53 -1.65 8.85
C GLN A 76 -10.21 -0.16 8.65
N GLU A 77 -11.16 0.57 8.11
CA GLU A 77 -11.00 1.99 7.83
C GLU A 77 -10.45 2.75 9.04
N GLY A 78 -9.34 3.46 8.84
CA GLY A 78 -8.65 4.21 9.88
C GLY A 78 -7.58 3.42 10.64
N ASP A 79 -7.53 2.11 10.47
CA ASP A 79 -6.51 1.30 11.15
C ASP A 79 -5.15 1.45 10.48
N ILE A 80 -4.10 1.34 11.28
CA ILE A 80 -2.72 1.44 10.85
C ILE A 80 -1.98 0.16 11.21
N LEU A 81 -1.22 -0.37 10.26
CA LEU A 81 -0.29 -1.48 10.49
C LEU A 81 1.09 -1.04 10.06
N TRP A 82 2.04 -1.11 10.98
CA TRP A 82 3.46 -0.90 10.68
C TRP A 82 4.18 -2.24 10.80
N HIS A 83 5.15 -2.49 9.92
CA HIS A 83 6.00 -3.66 10.05
C HIS A 83 7.35 -3.45 9.36
N ASP A 84 8.33 -4.25 9.75
CA ASP A 84 9.58 -4.33 9.01
C ASP A 84 9.30 -4.95 7.64
N SER A 85 9.88 -4.38 6.60
CA SER A 85 9.65 -4.83 5.23
C SER A 85 10.39 -6.13 4.90
N ASP A 86 11.33 -6.56 5.73
CA ASP A 86 12.05 -7.82 5.51
C ASP A 86 11.24 -9.04 5.99
N LEU A 87 10.11 -8.84 6.64
CA LEU A 87 9.18 -9.92 6.93
C LEU A 87 8.35 -10.21 5.67
N GLU A 88 8.15 -11.48 5.36
CA GLU A 88 7.26 -11.83 4.27
C GLU A 88 5.88 -11.26 4.52
N HIS A 89 5.31 -10.60 3.52
CA HIS A 89 3.99 -10.02 3.67
C HIS A 89 3.19 -10.14 2.38
N ARG A 90 1.88 -10.24 2.54
CA ARG A 90 0.92 -10.27 1.44
C ARG A 90 -0.37 -9.59 1.86
N ILE A 91 -1.16 -9.19 0.89
CA ILE A 91 -2.29 -8.30 1.07
C ILE A 91 -3.50 -8.83 0.31
N HIS A 92 -4.67 -8.79 0.94
CA HIS A 92 -5.89 -9.32 0.34
C HIS A 92 -7.11 -8.52 0.80
N ASN A 93 -8.02 -8.24 -0.14
CA ASN A 93 -9.34 -7.70 0.19
C ASN A 93 -10.31 -8.89 0.38
N PRO A 94 -10.70 -9.21 1.60
CA PRO A 94 -11.54 -10.38 1.85
C PRO A 94 -13.02 -10.13 1.63
N GLY A 95 -13.42 -8.88 1.44
CA GLY A 95 -14.82 -8.50 1.45
C GLY A 95 -15.46 -8.45 0.08
N MET A 96 -16.74 -8.04 0.07
CA MET A 96 -17.54 -7.89 -1.13
C MET A 96 -17.59 -6.44 -1.61
N ALA A 97 -16.90 -5.54 -0.94
CA ALA A 97 -16.80 -4.12 -1.28
C ALA A 97 -15.37 -3.77 -1.67
N PRO A 98 -15.17 -2.71 -2.49
CA PRO A 98 -13.83 -2.23 -2.79
C PRO A 98 -13.10 -1.79 -1.52
N ALA A 99 -11.78 -1.90 -1.53
CA ALA A 99 -10.94 -1.43 -0.43
C ALA A 99 -9.83 -0.53 -0.96
N ALA A 100 -9.34 0.36 -0.13
CA ALA A 100 -8.22 1.23 -0.47
C ALA A 100 -7.35 1.46 0.74
N TYR A 101 -6.04 1.51 0.50
CA TYR A 101 -5.10 1.82 1.57
C TYR A 101 -3.91 2.62 1.02
N LEU A 102 -3.33 3.39 1.92
CA LEU A 102 -2.11 4.16 1.67
C LEU A 102 -0.95 3.42 2.29
N THR A 103 0.15 3.29 1.56
CA THR A 103 1.38 2.72 2.10
C THR A 103 2.52 3.72 1.99
N ILE A 104 3.25 3.89 3.07
CA ILE A 104 4.51 4.62 3.09
C ILE A 104 5.62 3.60 3.25
N LEU A 105 6.61 3.65 2.35
CA LEU A 105 7.79 2.76 2.36
C LEU A 105 9.04 3.60 2.59
N ALA A 106 9.90 3.13 3.45
CA ALA A 106 11.19 3.78 3.73
C ALA A 106 12.27 2.71 3.88
N PRO A 107 13.24 2.62 2.93
CA PRO A 107 13.39 3.43 1.73
C PRO A 107 12.41 3.05 0.61
N PRO A 108 12.40 3.78 -0.51
CA PRO A 108 11.57 3.43 -1.66
C PRO A 108 11.88 2.02 -2.14
N ALA A 109 10.83 1.24 -2.40
CA ALA A 109 10.97 -0.16 -2.80
C ALA A 109 10.08 -0.52 -4.01
N MET A 110 9.13 0.33 -4.37
CA MET A 110 8.26 0.11 -5.51
C MET A 110 9.00 0.41 -6.81
N ARG A 111 8.82 -0.43 -7.81
CA ARG A 111 9.48 -0.30 -9.12
C ARG A 111 8.52 0.08 -10.23
#